data_92981e3cc6de4be40f41b8975e78ba68
#
_entry.id   92981e3cc6de4be40f41b8975e78ba68
#
_cell.length_a   1.000
_cell.length_b   1.000
_cell.length_c   1.000
_cell.angle_alpha   90.00
_cell.angle_beta   90.00
_cell.angle_gamma   90.00
#
_symmetry.space_group_name_H-M   'P 1'
#
loop_
_entity.id
_entity.type
_entity.pdbx_description
1 polymer ?
#
loop_
_entity_poly.entity_id
_entity_poly.type
_entity_poly.pdbx_seq_one_letter_code
_entity_poly.pdbx_strand_id
1 'polypeptide(L)'
;MGKIVVSRALALILAALLVHVKSLTQPVVDIAVDPIAVFTVQAEGQQTVVRALTHAATCPTILWNSNFAQRMTTRVEAEIIAQRGDAAQSDSKPASFDVLTCESNWPSGITSARVGRFKLSGPKTQLDRIVLIADTGCRMKGSENAFQHCNDVDLWPFARIAKSAAALHPDLVVHIGDMHYRESPCPKDVAGCADSPWGYGLDAWNADFFVPARPLLAAAPWVFVRGNHESCARAGQGWFRFFDAQPWSPRRSCNLLANDENADFSEPYAVPLDAHSQFIVFDSSKASGKPYASTDPAFAKYADQLRVVSRLSKNKPNNIFLSHHPLLAVAQDKNDRDAIKLAGNKGLQSVFSSLYPKRLLPADVSIAMHGHVHFFESISFAGPHPASLVLGNAGSSNEGHVPTSLSAGTELHPGAVVQDYAARAEFGFATLDRIKGQATGRWLLTEYSELGIPLLRCTITGDKSRCTNMDKR
;
A
#
# COMPACT_ATOMS: atom_id res chain seq x y z
N MET A 1 30.23 -30.30 -106.06
CA MET A 1 29.25 -31.44 -106.00
C MET A 1 29.01 -31.81 -104.51
N GLY A 2 27.86 -31.74 -104.09
CA GLY A 2 27.30 -32.66 -103.12
C GLY A 2 26.89 -32.10 -101.73
N LYS A 3 25.70 -31.82 -101.68
CA LYS A 3 24.61 -32.13 -100.76
C LYS A 3 24.70 -31.65 -99.29
N ILE A 4 23.76 -30.75 -99.04
CA ILE A 4 23.23 -30.27 -97.78
C ILE A 4 22.53 -31.42 -97.02
N VAL A 5 22.79 -31.55 -95.70
CA VAL A 5 21.92 -32.24 -94.77
C VAL A 5 21.60 -31.32 -93.59
N VAL A 6 20.35 -31.02 -93.51
CA VAL A 6 19.72 -30.22 -92.38
C VAL A 6 19.50 -31.16 -91.21
N SER A 7 20.03 -30.80 -90.04
CA SER A 7 19.69 -31.48 -88.79
C SER A 7 18.94 -30.54 -87.87
N ARG A 8 17.74 -30.94 -87.50
CA ARG A 8 16.85 -30.21 -86.63
C ARG A 8 17.37 -30.35 -85.19
N ALA A 9 17.65 -29.24 -84.59
CA ALA A 9 17.92 -29.17 -83.13
C ALA A 9 16.59 -29.13 -82.37
N LEU A 10 16.37 -30.09 -81.46
CA LEU A 10 15.28 -30.22 -80.56
C LEU A 10 15.57 -29.32 -79.35
N ALA A 11 14.83 -28.23 -79.17
CA ALA A 11 14.90 -27.37 -78.00
C ALA A 11 14.12 -28.01 -76.85
N LEU A 12 14.83 -28.49 -75.82
CA LEU A 12 14.23 -28.89 -74.52
C LEU A 12 14.02 -27.65 -73.68
N ILE A 13 12.78 -27.29 -73.45
CA ILE A 13 12.37 -26.27 -72.50
C ILE A 13 12.33 -26.93 -71.12
N LEU A 14 13.27 -26.63 -70.22
CA LEU A 14 13.27 -27.00 -68.83
C LEU A 14 12.44 -25.92 -68.09
N ALA A 15 11.15 -26.21 -67.79
CA ALA A 15 10.37 -25.40 -66.88
C ALA A 15 10.81 -25.66 -65.45
N ALA A 16 11.58 -24.75 -64.87
CA ALA A 16 11.90 -24.77 -63.45
C ALA A 16 10.68 -24.35 -62.65
N LEU A 17 9.99 -25.30 -62.03
CA LEU A 17 8.99 -25.03 -61.00
C LEU A 17 9.70 -24.53 -59.74
N LEU A 18 9.70 -23.21 -59.52
CA LEU A 18 10.03 -22.60 -58.23
C LEU A 18 8.87 -22.85 -57.26
N VAL A 19 9.00 -23.93 -56.48
CA VAL A 19 8.13 -24.15 -55.31
C VAL A 19 8.52 -23.12 -54.22
N HIS A 20 7.74 -22.04 -54.13
CA HIS A 20 7.83 -21.14 -52.98
C HIS A 20 7.28 -21.88 -51.76
N VAL A 21 8.17 -22.48 -50.97
CA VAL A 21 7.83 -22.92 -49.61
C VAL A 21 7.63 -21.64 -48.78
N LYS A 22 6.40 -21.16 -48.68
CA LYS A 22 6.04 -20.23 -47.64
C LYS A 22 6.23 -20.97 -46.32
N SER A 23 7.33 -20.64 -45.60
CA SER A 23 7.51 -21.01 -44.21
C SER A 23 6.33 -20.40 -43.43
N LEU A 24 5.33 -21.21 -43.17
CA LEU A 24 4.30 -20.91 -42.17
C LEU A 24 5.00 -20.98 -40.81
N THR A 25 5.62 -19.87 -40.41
CA THR A 25 5.90 -19.66 -39.01
C THR A 25 4.52 -19.64 -38.32
N GLN A 26 4.11 -20.77 -37.76
CA GLN A 26 3.02 -20.79 -36.81
C GLN A 26 3.35 -19.74 -35.75
N PRO A 27 2.41 -18.83 -35.43
CA PRO A 27 2.62 -17.98 -34.27
C PRO A 27 2.84 -18.94 -33.10
N VAL A 28 3.99 -18.82 -32.45
CA VAL A 28 4.21 -19.42 -31.13
C VAL A 28 3.09 -18.85 -30.30
N VAL A 29 2.09 -19.65 -30.02
CA VAL A 29 1.09 -19.32 -29.00
C VAL A 29 1.91 -19.33 -27.72
N ASP A 30 2.39 -18.16 -27.35
CA ASP A 30 2.94 -17.90 -26.03
C ASP A 30 1.79 -18.30 -25.09
N ILE A 31 1.90 -19.46 -24.47
CA ILE A 31 0.97 -19.88 -23.43
C ILE A 31 1.21 -18.85 -22.34
N ALA A 32 0.43 -17.79 -22.39
CA ALA A 32 0.55 -16.66 -21.49
C ALA A 32 0.33 -17.19 -20.09
N VAL A 33 1.45 -17.40 -19.37
CA VAL A 33 1.38 -17.72 -17.94
C VAL A 33 0.69 -16.55 -17.28
N ASP A 34 -0.51 -16.80 -16.75
CA ASP A 34 -1.27 -15.76 -16.05
C ASP A 34 -0.39 -15.13 -14.96
N PRO A 35 -0.39 -13.80 -14.84
CA PRO A 35 0.28 -13.14 -13.73
C PRO A 35 -0.20 -13.67 -12.37
N ILE A 36 0.68 -13.70 -11.38
CA ILE A 36 0.32 -14.09 -10.01
C ILE A 36 -0.50 -13.02 -9.30
N ALA A 37 -0.26 -11.75 -9.64
CA ALA A 37 -1.02 -10.60 -9.16
C ALA A 37 -1.09 -9.52 -10.24
N VAL A 38 -2.22 -8.82 -10.32
CA VAL A 38 -2.42 -7.60 -11.13
C VAL A 38 -3.24 -6.63 -10.32
N PHE A 39 -2.79 -5.38 -10.25
CA PHE A 39 -3.45 -4.33 -9.49
C PHE A 39 -3.09 -2.94 -10.06
N THR A 40 -3.79 -1.93 -9.59
CA THR A 40 -3.60 -0.55 -10.05
C THR A 40 -3.13 0.32 -8.90
N VAL A 41 -2.08 1.11 -9.10
CA VAL A 41 -1.50 2.03 -8.12
C VAL A 41 -1.78 3.47 -8.54
N GLN A 42 -2.26 4.28 -7.60
CA GLN A 42 -2.26 5.74 -7.74
C GLN A 42 -0.85 6.26 -7.45
N ALA A 43 -0.16 6.64 -8.50
CA ALA A 43 1.23 7.07 -8.45
C ALA A 43 1.35 8.58 -8.26
N GLU A 44 2.58 9.05 -8.06
CA GLU A 44 2.92 10.46 -8.04
C GLU A 44 2.52 11.16 -9.35
N GLY A 45 2.24 12.46 -9.31
CA GLY A 45 1.85 13.25 -10.47
C GLY A 45 0.45 12.92 -11.00
N GLN A 46 -0.44 12.40 -10.17
CA GLN A 46 -1.81 11.99 -10.50
C GLN A 46 -1.89 10.86 -11.54
N GLN A 47 -0.81 10.14 -11.72
CA GLN A 47 -0.76 9.01 -12.62
C GLN A 47 -1.40 7.77 -11.99
N THR A 48 -2.06 6.98 -12.81
CA THR A 48 -2.55 5.65 -12.45
C THR A 48 -1.72 4.63 -13.21
N VAL A 49 -1.13 3.67 -12.51
CA VAL A 49 -0.22 2.67 -13.07
C VAL A 49 -0.76 1.27 -12.79
N VAL A 50 -0.93 0.47 -13.84
CA VAL A 50 -1.21 -0.96 -13.69
C VAL A 50 0.10 -1.68 -13.43
N ARG A 51 0.12 -2.56 -12.42
CA ARG A 51 1.24 -3.46 -12.11
C ARG A 51 0.82 -4.91 -12.26
N ALA A 52 1.76 -5.72 -12.75
CA ALA A 52 1.60 -7.16 -12.90
C ALA A 52 2.87 -7.87 -12.42
N LEU A 53 2.71 -8.96 -11.68
CA LEU A 53 3.80 -9.83 -11.23
C LEU A 53 3.70 -11.14 -12.00
N THR A 54 4.79 -11.56 -12.67
CA THR A 54 4.77 -12.77 -13.50
C THR A 54 6.09 -13.54 -13.43
N HIS A 55 5.99 -14.89 -13.42
CA HIS A 55 7.14 -15.77 -13.61
C HIS A 55 7.54 -15.94 -15.09
N ALA A 56 6.77 -15.37 -16.03
CA ALA A 56 7.12 -15.43 -17.45
C ALA A 56 8.41 -14.62 -17.71
N ALA A 57 9.16 -15.03 -18.72
CA ALA A 57 10.41 -14.36 -19.11
C ALA A 57 10.20 -12.95 -19.68
N THR A 58 8.95 -12.57 -20.01
CA THR A 58 8.61 -11.25 -20.55
C THR A 58 7.32 -10.75 -19.92
N CYS A 59 7.17 -9.43 -19.84
CA CYS A 59 5.97 -8.80 -19.32
C CYS A 59 4.71 -9.16 -20.15
N PRO A 60 3.55 -9.32 -19.52
CA PRO A 60 2.31 -9.68 -20.18
C PRO A 60 1.80 -8.54 -21.07
N THR A 61 0.83 -8.87 -21.91
CA THR A 61 0.06 -7.89 -22.68
C THR A 61 -1.13 -7.42 -21.86
N ILE A 62 -1.33 -6.10 -21.79
CA ILE A 62 -2.52 -5.46 -21.26
C ILE A 62 -3.46 -5.11 -22.41
N LEU A 63 -4.76 -5.38 -22.22
CA LEU A 63 -5.81 -5.07 -23.16
C LEU A 63 -6.69 -3.95 -22.59
N TRP A 64 -6.65 -2.77 -23.23
CA TRP A 64 -7.38 -1.58 -22.85
C TRP A 64 -8.75 -1.52 -23.51
N ASN A 65 -9.83 -1.29 -22.76
CA ASN A 65 -11.23 -1.25 -23.23
C ASN A 65 -11.60 -2.43 -24.15
N SER A 66 -10.92 -3.59 -24.02
CA SER A 66 -11.08 -4.77 -24.88
C SER A 66 -10.67 -4.60 -26.35
N ASN A 67 -10.11 -3.46 -26.74
CA ASN A 67 -9.85 -3.14 -28.15
C ASN A 67 -8.38 -2.87 -28.49
N PHE A 68 -7.61 -2.37 -27.54
CA PHE A 68 -6.21 -1.97 -27.76
C PHE A 68 -5.26 -2.78 -26.88
N ALA A 69 -4.41 -3.56 -27.52
CA ALA A 69 -3.40 -4.38 -26.86
C ALA A 69 -2.06 -3.65 -26.79
N GLN A 70 -1.43 -3.68 -25.63
CA GLN A 70 -0.10 -3.10 -25.39
C GLN A 70 0.73 -4.06 -24.53
N ARG A 71 1.99 -4.27 -24.86
CA ARG A 71 2.90 -5.00 -23.96
C ARG A 71 3.27 -4.08 -22.78
N MET A 72 3.18 -4.61 -21.59
CA MET A 72 3.65 -3.91 -20.38
C MET A 72 5.17 -3.81 -20.40
N THR A 73 5.72 -2.80 -19.74
CA THR A 73 7.17 -2.61 -19.58
C THR A 73 7.67 -3.23 -18.29
N THR A 74 8.89 -3.74 -18.30
CA THR A 74 9.55 -4.23 -17.08
C THR A 74 9.87 -3.04 -16.18
N ARG A 75 9.33 -3.08 -14.95
CA ARG A 75 9.72 -2.18 -13.86
C ARG A 75 10.98 -2.68 -13.18
N VAL A 76 10.97 -3.95 -12.77
CA VAL A 76 12.11 -4.60 -12.08
C VAL A 76 12.22 -6.05 -12.55
N GLU A 77 13.45 -6.47 -12.84
CA GLU A 77 13.78 -7.83 -13.23
C GLU A 77 13.69 -8.80 -12.03
N ALA A 78 13.53 -10.09 -12.34
CA ALA A 78 13.67 -11.15 -11.35
C ALA A 78 15.12 -11.21 -10.84
N GLU A 79 15.30 -11.28 -9.52
CA GLU A 79 16.63 -11.38 -8.91
C GLU A 79 16.58 -12.00 -7.52
N ILE A 80 17.73 -12.48 -7.06
CA ILE A 80 17.96 -12.83 -5.65
C ILE A 80 18.86 -11.75 -5.06
N ILE A 81 18.34 -11.07 -4.03
CA ILE A 81 19.06 -10.00 -3.34
C ILE A 81 19.73 -10.60 -2.10
N ALA A 82 21.01 -10.33 -1.94
CA ALA A 82 21.76 -10.78 -0.77
C ALA A 82 21.14 -10.27 0.53
N GLN A 83 21.31 -11.05 1.59
CA GLN A 83 20.95 -10.62 2.93
C GLN A 83 21.66 -9.31 3.26
N ARG A 84 20.96 -8.37 3.84
CA ARG A 84 21.53 -7.09 4.29
C ARG A 84 22.28 -7.27 5.60
N GLY A 85 23.41 -6.60 5.74
CA GLY A 85 24.22 -6.63 6.97
C GLY A 85 23.58 -5.90 8.15
N ASP A 86 22.61 -5.01 7.91
CA ASP A 86 21.82 -4.26 8.89
C ASP A 86 20.37 -4.76 9.03
N ALA A 87 20.08 -5.98 8.54
CA ALA A 87 18.74 -6.56 8.64
C ALA A 87 18.22 -6.52 10.08
N ALA A 88 16.96 -6.09 10.26
CA ALA A 88 16.37 -5.89 11.60
C ALA A 88 16.20 -7.20 12.40
N GLN A 89 16.17 -8.35 11.71
CA GLN A 89 16.12 -9.68 12.32
C GLN A 89 17.47 -10.39 12.12
N SER A 90 18.02 -10.93 13.21
CA SER A 90 19.33 -11.62 13.19
C SER A 90 19.30 -12.92 12.38
N ASP A 91 18.12 -13.53 12.24
CA ASP A 91 17.86 -14.75 11.46
C ASP A 91 17.45 -14.46 10.01
N SER A 92 17.57 -13.23 9.54
CA SER A 92 17.28 -12.82 8.16
C SER A 92 18.02 -13.67 7.12
N LYS A 93 17.46 -13.82 5.94
CA LYS A 93 18.00 -14.58 4.81
C LYS A 93 17.98 -13.76 3.51
N PRO A 94 18.69 -14.18 2.44
CA PRO A 94 18.56 -13.56 1.13
C PRO A 94 17.12 -13.51 0.65
N ALA A 95 16.71 -12.41 0.01
CA ALA A 95 15.36 -12.24 -0.51
C ALA A 95 15.29 -12.67 -1.98
N SER A 96 14.50 -13.71 -2.28
CA SER A 96 14.27 -14.17 -3.64
C SER A 96 13.04 -13.51 -4.22
N PHE A 97 13.21 -12.87 -5.40
CA PHE A 97 12.12 -12.30 -6.20
C PHE A 97 12.20 -12.92 -7.59
N ASP A 98 11.67 -14.12 -7.76
CA ASP A 98 11.69 -14.92 -9.00
C ASP A 98 10.58 -14.50 -9.99
N VAL A 99 10.17 -13.22 -9.94
CA VAL A 99 9.16 -12.62 -10.81
C VAL A 99 9.65 -11.33 -11.45
N LEU A 100 9.20 -11.09 -12.68
CA LEU A 100 9.19 -9.74 -13.23
C LEU A 100 8.10 -8.92 -12.56
N THR A 101 8.42 -7.70 -12.18
CA THR A 101 7.41 -6.67 -11.91
C THR A 101 7.24 -5.84 -13.16
N CYS A 102 6.06 -5.87 -13.74
CA CYS A 102 5.71 -5.16 -14.98
C CYS A 102 4.78 -3.99 -14.69
N GLU A 103 4.85 -2.93 -15.50
CA GLU A 103 3.95 -1.79 -15.34
C GLU A 103 3.53 -1.17 -16.67
N SER A 104 2.37 -0.50 -16.66
CA SER A 104 1.87 0.35 -17.75
C SER A 104 1.07 1.49 -17.18
N ASN A 105 1.32 2.71 -17.67
CA ASN A 105 0.50 3.86 -17.31
C ASN A 105 -0.92 3.69 -17.86
N TRP A 106 -1.92 4.08 -17.07
CA TRP A 106 -3.32 4.08 -17.48
C TRP A 106 -3.55 5.22 -18.47
N PRO A 107 -3.96 4.93 -19.73
CA PRO A 107 -4.18 6.00 -20.72
C PRO A 107 -5.43 6.81 -20.40
N SER A 108 -5.41 8.09 -20.75
CA SER A 108 -6.59 8.96 -20.66
C SER A 108 -7.76 8.42 -21.50
N GLY A 109 -8.99 8.53 -20.98
CA GLY A 109 -10.20 8.07 -21.66
C GLY A 109 -10.44 6.57 -21.64
N ILE A 110 -9.54 5.78 -21.06
CA ILE A 110 -9.72 4.34 -20.86
C ILE A 110 -10.49 4.09 -19.56
N THR A 111 -11.53 3.25 -19.64
CA THR A 111 -12.40 2.93 -18.50
C THR A 111 -12.19 1.54 -17.92
N SER A 112 -11.52 0.64 -18.66
CA SER A 112 -11.24 -0.72 -18.21
C SER A 112 -9.94 -1.26 -18.80
N ALA A 113 -9.34 -2.22 -18.11
CA ALA A 113 -8.18 -2.96 -18.60
C ALA A 113 -8.30 -4.44 -18.26
N ARG A 114 -7.55 -5.29 -19.01
CA ARG A 114 -7.43 -6.71 -18.71
C ARG A 114 -5.99 -7.17 -18.93
N VAL A 115 -5.45 -7.92 -17.97
CA VAL A 115 -4.16 -8.60 -18.07
C VAL A 115 -4.38 -10.07 -17.71
N GLY A 116 -4.20 -10.97 -18.67
CA GLY A 116 -4.60 -12.36 -18.52
C GLY A 116 -6.08 -12.47 -18.07
N ARG A 117 -6.34 -13.19 -16.98
CA ARG A 117 -7.69 -13.33 -16.40
C ARG A 117 -8.14 -12.11 -15.55
N PHE A 118 -7.24 -11.22 -15.18
CA PHE A 118 -7.53 -10.09 -14.30
C PHE A 118 -8.22 -8.95 -15.05
N LYS A 119 -9.36 -8.51 -14.53
CA LYS A 119 -10.10 -7.34 -15.01
C LYS A 119 -9.92 -6.19 -14.04
N LEU A 120 -9.65 -5.00 -14.55
CA LEU A 120 -9.41 -3.79 -13.78
C LEU A 120 -10.40 -2.71 -14.23
N SER A 121 -10.95 -1.98 -13.26
CA SER A 121 -11.72 -0.77 -13.51
C SER A 121 -10.81 0.45 -13.54
N GLY A 122 -11.11 1.41 -14.40
CA GLY A 122 -10.37 2.65 -14.52
C GLY A 122 -10.52 3.57 -13.31
N PRO A 123 -9.57 4.50 -13.13
CA PRO A 123 -9.67 5.50 -12.08
C PRO A 123 -10.88 6.40 -12.30
N LYS A 124 -11.52 6.81 -11.21
CA LYS A 124 -12.63 7.78 -11.21
C LYS A 124 -12.13 9.17 -10.88
N THR A 125 -12.77 10.19 -11.43
CA THR A 125 -12.46 11.60 -11.14
C THR A 125 -13.08 12.10 -9.83
N GLN A 126 -14.11 11.40 -9.36
CA GLN A 126 -14.74 11.62 -8.06
C GLN A 126 -14.88 10.29 -7.36
N LEU A 127 -14.36 10.21 -6.16
CA LEU A 127 -14.39 9.01 -5.32
C LEU A 127 -15.51 9.16 -4.28
N ASP A 128 -16.47 8.25 -4.29
CA ASP A 128 -17.60 8.25 -3.38
C ASP A 128 -17.37 7.32 -2.18
N ARG A 129 -16.67 6.18 -2.39
CA ARG A 129 -16.33 5.22 -1.34
C ARG A 129 -14.86 4.82 -1.38
N ILE A 130 -14.16 5.00 -0.29
CA ILE A 130 -12.75 4.63 -0.12
C ILE A 130 -12.65 3.61 1.01
N VAL A 131 -12.03 2.46 0.76
CA VAL A 131 -11.69 1.48 1.80
C VAL A 131 -10.35 1.88 2.42
N LEU A 132 -10.26 1.84 3.73
CA LEU A 132 -9.07 2.13 4.52
C LEU A 132 -8.67 0.89 5.33
N ILE A 133 -7.43 0.44 5.20
CA ILE A 133 -6.83 -0.67 5.94
C ILE A 133 -5.38 -0.35 6.27
N ALA A 134 -4.85 -0.97 7.32
CA ALA A 134 -3.43 -0.95 7.66
C ALA A 134 -3.06 -2.18 8.49
N ASP A 135 -1.76 -2.47 8.61
CA ASP A 135 -1.23 -3.50 9.50
C ASP A 135 -1.84 -4.88 9.21
N THR A 136 -1.72 -5.31 7.95
CA THR A 136 -2.44 -6.51 7.46
C THR A 136 -1.65 -7.80 7.55
N GLY A 137 -0.31 -7.75 7.61
CA GLY A 137 0.55 -8.93 7.62
C GLY A 137 0.42 -9.79 8.88
N CYS A 138 0.79 -11.06 8.78
CA CYS A 138 0.79 -11.98 9.92
C CYS A 138 2.09 -11.90 10.71
N ARG A 139 2.01 -11.55 11.98
CA ARG A 139 3.18 -11.26 12.80
C ARG A 139 3.99 -12.52 13.14
N MET A 140 5.20 -12.58 12.60
CA MET A 140 6.23 -13.57 12.92
C MET A 140 7.56 -12.84 13.17
N LYS A 141 7.85 -12.49 14.42
CA LYS A 141 8.98 -11.65 14.81
C LYS A 141 9.77 -12.25 15.96
N GLY A 142 10.89 -12.88 15.65
CA GLY A 142 11.73 -13.60 16.60
C GLY A 142 12.31 -12.70 17.70
N SER A 143 12.73 -11.47 17.36
CA SER A 143 13.28 -10.51 18.33
C SER A 143 12.29 -10.09 19.42
N GLU A 144 10.99 -10.29 19.23
CA GLU A 144 9.93 -9.97 20.19
C GLU A 144 9.24 -11.23 20.74
N ASN A 145 9.69 -12.42 20.32
CA ASN A 145 9.00 -13.70 20.59
C ASN A 145 7.50 -13.62 20.26
N ALA A 146 7.14 -12.95 19.17
CA ALA A 146 5.77 -12.71 18.75
C ALA A 146 5.46 -13.52 17.48
N PHE A 147 4.62 -14.56 17.63
CA PHE A 147 4.23 -15.44 16.54
C PHE A 147 2.72 -15.62 16.52
N GLN A 148 2.07 -14.96 15.58
CA GLN A 148 0.63 -15.06 15.34
C GLN A 148 0.31 -16.36 14.63
N HIS A 149 -0.89 -16.90 14.80
CA HIS A 149 -1.37 -18.10 14.12
C HIS A 149 -1.74 -17.80 12.66
N CYS A 150 -0.73 -17.71 11.81
CA CYS A 150 -0.88 -17.32 10.39
C CYS A 150 -1.70 -18.29 9.54
N ASN A 151 -1.89 -19.52 10.01
CA ASN A 151 -2.66 -20.57 9.35
C ASN A 151 -4.13 -20.61 9.81
N ASP A 152 -4.50 -19.76 10.77
CA ASP A 152 -5.85 -19.67 11.31
C ASP A 152 -6.54 -18.37 10.90
N VAL A 153 -7.60 -18.48 10.13
CA VAL A 153 -8.35 -17.32 9.59
C VAL A 153 -9.11 -16.54 10.68
N ASP A 154 -9.34 -17.11 11.85
CA ASP A 154 -9.97 -16.40 12.97
C ASP A 154 -8.95 -15.61 13.79
N LEU A 155 -7.68 -16.05 13.77
CA LEU A 155 -6.59 -15.39 14.46
C LEU A 155 -5.76 -14.48 13.56
N TRP A 156 -5.84 -14.68 12.24
CA TRP A 156 -5.32 -13.77 11.21
C TRP A 156 -6.34 -13.57 10.09
N PRO A 157 -7.30 -12.67 10.24
CA PRO A 157 -8.49 -12.59 9.38
C PRO A 157 -8.31 -11.74 8.12
N PHE A 158 -7.11 -11.34 7.70
CA PHE A 158 -6.91 -10.42 6.58
C PHE A 158 -7.59 -10.89 5.28
N ALA A 159 -7.56 -12.18 4.95
CA ALA A 159 -8.25 -12.70 3.76
C ALA A 159 -9.78 -12.50 3.82
N ARG A 160 -10.37 -12.63 5.02
CA ARG A 160 -11.79 -12.38 5.28
C ARG A 160 -12.12 -10.89 5.16
N ILE A 161 -11.28 -10.04 5.77
CA ILE A 161 -11.39 -8.57 5.68
C ILE A 161 -11.32 -8.11 4.23
N ALA A 162 -10.34 -8.58 3.45
CA ALA A 162 -10.19 -8.22 2.04
C ALA A 162 -11.43 -8.62 1.20
N LYS A 163 -12.02 -9.78 1.48
CA LYS A 163 -13.27 -10.23 0.83
C LYS A 163 -14.45 -9.34 1.20
N SER A 164 -14.62 -9.04 2.49
CA SER A 164 -15.72 -8.19 3.00
C SER A 164 -15.60 -6.76 2.48
N ALA A 165 -14.38 -6.19 2.48
CA ALA A 165 -14.11 -4.86 1.96
C ALA A 165 -14.36 -4.76 0.45
N ALA A 166 -13.96 -5.78 -0.34
CA ALA A 166 -14.22 -5.84 -1.78
C ALA A 166 -15.72 -5.87 -2.12
N ALA A 167 -16.53 -6.54 -1.28
CA ALA A 167 -17.98 -6.62 -1.47
C ALA A 167 -18.70 -5.26 -1.32
N LEU A 168 -18.04 -4.25 -0.74
CA LEU A 168 -18.55 -2.88 -0.65
C LEU A 168 -18.33 -2.06 -1.93
N HIS A 169 -17.68 -2.63 -2.95
CA HIS A 169 -17.40 -2.00 -4.25
C HIS A 169 -16.71 -0.62 -4.12
N PRO A 170 -15.50 -0.55 -3.52
CA PRO A 170 -14.80 0.70 -3.35
C PRO A 170 -14.38 1.35 -4.68
N ASP A 171 -14.23 2.67 -4.68
CA ASP A 171 -13.64 3.44 -5.78
C ASP A 171 -12.12 3.53 -5.64
N LEU A 172 -11.62 3.40 -4.42
CA LEU A 172 -10.20 3.42 -4.06
C LEU A 172 -9.99 2.57 -2.81
N VAL A 173 -8.83 1.93 -2.71
CA VAL A 173 -8.34 1.30 -1.48
C VAL A 173 -7.09 2.05 -1.01
N VAL A 174 -7.00 2.38 0.26
CA VAL A 174 -5.80 2.95 0.88
C VAL A 174 -5.27 1.96 1.89
N HIS A 175 -4.02 1.53 1.71
CA HIS A 175 -3.28 0.76 2.71
C HIS A 175 -2.30 1.68 3.43
N ILE A 176 -2.46 1.83 4.76
CA ILE A 176 -1.70 2.81 5.54
C ILE A 176 -0.48 2.15 6.22
N GLY A 177 0.22 1.30 5.48
CA GLY A 177 1.51 0.71 5.88
C GLY A 177 1.42 -0.61 6.64
N ASP A 178 2.58 -1.24 6.74
CA ASP A 178 2.79 -2.53 7.39
C ASP A 178 1.96 -3.66 6.76
N MET A 179 2.32 -3.98 5.50
CA MET A 179 1.77 -5.11 4.75
C MET A 179 2.48 -6.42 5.05
N HIS A 180 3.73 -6.34 5.54
CA HIS A 180 4.63 -7.47 5.68
C HIS A 180 5.08 -7.64 7.14
N TYR A 181 4.78 -8.82 7.75
CA TYR A 181 5.15 -9.13 9.13
C TYR A 181 5.81 -10.50 9.31
N ARG A 182 5.97 -11.31 8.25
CA ARG A 182 6.59 -12.64 8.31
C ARG A 182 8.12 -12.54 8.27
N GLU A 183 8.72 -11.94 9.28
CA GLU A 183 10.15 -11.60 9.27
C GLU A 183 11.06 -12.74 9.74
N SER A 184 10.61 -13.57 10.68
CA SER A 184 11.37 -14.68 11.29
C SER A 184 10.72 -16.03 11.02
N PRO A 185 11.50 -17.15 11.05
CA PRO A 185 10.92 -18.49 10.92
C PRO A 185 9.98 -18.81 12.08
N CYS A 186 8.91 -19.54 11.78
CA CYS A 186 8.02 -20.07 12.82
C CYS A 186 8.76 -21.05 13.73
N PRO A 187 8.71 -20.88 15.07
CA PRO A 187 9.28 -21.85 15.99
C PRO A 187 8.59 -23.22 15.86
N LYS A 188 9.35 -24.30 16.06
CA LYS A 188 8.84 -25.68 15.90
C LYS A 188 7.70 -26.05 16.85
N ASP A 189 7.62 -25.39 17.98
CA ASP A 189 6.61 -25.57 19.03
C ASP A 189 5.36 -24.71 18.84
N VAL A 190 5.33 -23.84 17.81
CA VAL A 190 4.18 -22.97 17.49
C VAL A 190 3.44 -23.51 16.25
N ALA A 191 2.46 -24.40 16.47
CA ALA A 191 1.70 -25.03 15.38
C ALA A 191 0.93 -24.02 14.51
N GLY A 192 0.50 -22.89 15.07
CA GLY A 192 -0.34 -21.90 14.37
C GLY A 192 0.33 -21.17 13.22
N CYS A 193 1.67 -21.16 13.15
CA CYS A 193 2.42 -20.61 12.02
C CYS A 193 3.33 -21.65 11.34
N ALA A 194 3.14 -22.96 11.62
CA ALA A 194 3.96 -24.02 11.05
C ALA A 194 4.01 -23.95 9.52
N ASP A 195 5.19 -24.18 8.94
CA ASP A 195 5.46 -24.15 7.49
C ASP A 195 5.14 -22.82 6.79
N SER A 196 4.89 -21.75 7.56
CA SER A 196 4.67 -20.41 6.99
C SER A 196 5.92 -19.88 6.29
N PRO A 197 5.81 -19.34 5.08
CA PRO A 197 6.90 -18.58 4.45
C PRO A 197 7.33 -17.41 5.34
N TRP A 198 8.63 -17.09 5.31
CA TRP A 198 9.20 -16.01 6.12
C TRP A 198 10.39 -15.36 5.42
N GLY A 199 10.88 -14.25 5.94
CA GLY A 199 11.90 -13.39 5.35
C GLY A 199 11.29 -12.34 4.44
N TYR A 200 12.08 -11.73 3.57
CA TYR A 200 11.65 -10.56 2.79
C TYR A 200 11.45 -10.87 1.29
N GLY A 201 11.49 -12.14 0.90
CA GLY A 201 11.30 -12.59 -0.47
C GLY A 201 9.84 -12.66 -0.93
N LEU A 202 9.63 -12.99 -2.21
CA LEU A 202 8.31 -13.06 -2.82
C LEU A 202 7.37 -14.05 -2.12
N ASP A 203 7.90 -15.18 -1.63
CA ASP A 203 7.15 -16.20 -0.91
C ASP A 203 6.42 -15.63 0.32
N ALA A 204 7.13 -14.85 1.13
CA ALA A 204 6.56 -14.17 2.29
C ALA A 204 5.59 -13.04 1.88
N TRP A 205 5.92 -12.24 0.85
CA TRP A 205 5.00 -11.24 0.32
C TRP A 205 3.71 -11.83 -0.25
N ASN A 206 3.80 -12.98 -0.92
CA ASN A 206 2.62 -13.69 -1.40
C ASN A 206 1.72 -14.15 -0.25
N ALA A 207 2.32 -14.72 0.79
CA ALA A 207 1.59 -15.22 1.94
C ALA A 207 0.95 -14.10 2.78
N ASP A 208 1.67 -12.98 2.97
CA ASP A 208 1.17 -11.87 3.79
C ASP A 208 0.20 -10.96 3.05
N PHE A 209 0.41 -10.75 1.75
CA PHE A 209 -0.34 -9.71 1.04
C PHE A 209 -1.02 -10.19 -0.25
N PHE A 210 -0.29 -10.66 -1.27
CA PHE A 210 -0.89 -10.86 -2.59
C PHE A 210 -1.97 -11.92 -2.64
N VAL A 211 -1.82 -13.01 -1.88
CA VAL A 211 -2.83 -14.08 -1.82
C VAL A 211 -4.06 -13.65 -1.03
N PRO A 212 -3.96 -13.19 0.24
CA PRO A 212 -5.13 -12.80 1.01
C PRO A 212 -5.82 -11.55 0.46
N ALA A 213 -5.09 -10.58 -0.08
CA ALA A 213 -5.64 -9.36 -0.64
C ALA A 213 -6.30 -9.54 -2.03
N ARG A 214 -6.15 -10.69 -2.68
CA ARG A 214 -6.57 -10.92 -4.08
C ARG A 214 -7.96 -10.39 -4.44
N PRO A 215 -9.03 -10.61 -3.66
CA PRO A 215 -10.35 -10.06 -3.97
C PRO A 215 -10.36 -8.53 -4.01
N LEU A 216 -9.65 -7.91 -3.08
CA LEU A 216 -9.62 -6.46 -2.92
C LEU A 216 -8.66 -5.79 -3.91
N LEU A 217 -7.55 -6.47 -4.28
CA LEU A 217 -6.59 -6.00 -5.30
C LEU A 217 -7.26 -5.76 -6.66
N ALA A 218 -8.25 -6.58 -7.01
CA ALA A 218 -8.99 -6.46 -8.26
C ALA A 218 -10.17 -5.47 -8.19
N ALA A 219 -10.60 -5.07 -6.98
CA ALA A 219 -11.83 -4.29 -6.77
C ALA A 219 -11.69 -2.82 -7.17
N ALA A 220 -10.54 -2.20 -6.92
CA ALA A 220 -10.31 -0.77 -7.15
C ALA A 220 -8.81 -0.46 -7.28
N PRO A 221 -8.43 0.76 -7.74
CA PRO A 221 -7.08 1.28 -7.60
C PRO A 221 -6.65 1.45 -6.13
N TRP A 222 -5.33 1.48 -5.90
CA TRP A 222 -4.75 1.54 -4.55
C TRP A 222 -3.84 2.74 -4.35
N VAL A 223 -3.87 3.27 -3.13
CA VAL A 223 -2.82 4.11 -2.56
C VAL A 223 -2.10 3.29 -1.49
N PHE A 224 -0.78 3.22 -1.57
CA PHE A 224 0.05 2.55 -0.59
C PHE A 224 0.85 3.57 0.20
N VAL A 225 0.72 3.56 1.51
CA VAL A 225 1.58 4.29 2.45
C VAL A 225 2.63 3.31 2.98
N ARG A 226 3.87 3.72 3.09
CA ARG A 226 4.95 2.87 3.57
C ARG A 226 4.96 2.81 5.09
N GLY A 227 4.96 1.59 5.65
CA GLY A 227 5.10 1.35 7.08
C GLY A 227 6.54 1.07 7.50
N ASN A 228 6.78 0.93 8.81
CA ASN A 228 8.12 0.66 9.32
C ASN A 228 8.58 -0.78 9.06
N HIS A 229 7.66 -1.70 8.84
CA HIS A 229 8.00 -3.06 8.37
C HIS A 229 8.48 -3.07 6.91
N GLU A 230 8.21 -2.04 6.14
CA GLU A 230 8.75 -1.81 4.80
C GLU A 230 9.97 -0.88 4.77
N SER A 231 10.62 -0.57 5.89
CA SER A 231 11.90 0.15 5.90
C SER A 231 13.02 -0.67 5.22
N CYS A 232 14.12 -0.02 4.82
CA CYS A 232 15.18 -0.70 4.09
C CYS A 232 15.83 -1.86 4.86
N ALA A 233 15.96 -1.75 6.17
CA ALA A 233 16.47 -2.83 7.03
C ALA A 233 15.51 -4.02 7.18
N ARG A 234 14.31 -3.94 6.60
CA ARG A 234 13.24 -4.95 6.68
C ARG A 234 12.75 -5.30 5.27
N ALA A 235 11.44 -5.19 5.00
CA ALA A 235 10.85 -5.57 3.70
C ALA A 235 10.93 -4.50 2.61
N GLY A 236 11.77 -3.48 2.73
CA GLY A 236 11.89 -2.35 1.80
C GLY A 236 12.28 -2.75 0.38
N GLN A 237 13.01 -3.85 0.20
CA GLN A 237 13.32 -4.40 -1.13
C GLN A 237 12.05 -4.74 -1.92
N GLY A 238 11.09 -5.42 -1.29
CA GLY A 238 9.78 -5.73 -1.88
C GLY A 238 8.91 -4.48 -2.06
N TRP A 239 8.93 -3.56 -1.10
CA TRP A 239 8.20 -2.29 -1.20
C TRP A 239 8.50 -1.56 -2.52
N PHE A 240 9.78 -1.30 -2.83
CA PHE A 240 10.17 -0.58 -4.04
C PHE A 240 9.83 -1.32 -5.32
N ARG A 241 9.85 -2.65 -5.29
CA ARG A 241 9.44 -3.48 -6.42
C ARG A 241 7.96 -3.37 -6.70
N PHE A 242 7.13 -3.45 -5.65
CA PHE A 242 5.72 -3.72 -5.81
C PHE A 242 4.82 -2.48 -5.63
N PHE A 243 5.10 -1.62 -4.64
CA PHE A 243 4.11 -0.65 -4.15
C PHE A 243 4.52 0.80 -4.31
N ASP A 244 5.81 1.11 -4.33
CA ASP A 244 6.27 2.49 -4.42
C ASP A 244 5.63 3.25 -5.58
N ALA A 245 5.07 4.42 -5.27
CA ALA A 245 4.33 5.26 -6.21
C ALA A 245 5.20 5.90 -7.31
N GLN A 246 6.51 5.97 -7.07
CA GLN A 246 7.45 6.58 -8.02
C GLN A 246 8.01 5.55 -9.01
N PRO A 247 8.55 5.99 -10.16
CA PRO A 247 9.28 5.13 -11.07
C PRO A 247 10.44 4.41 -10.36
N TRP A 248 10.68 3.16 -10.75
CA TRP A 248 11.80 2.40 -10.21
C TRP A 248 13.15 3.08 -10.52
N SER A 249 14.03 3.06 -9.53
CA SER A 249 15.42 3.47 -9.68
C SER A 249 16.34 2.61 -8.81
N PRO A 250 17.43 2.06 -9.36
CA PRO A 250 18.41 1.30 -8.56
C PRO A 250 19.01 2.12 -7.41
N ARG A 251 19.13 3.44 -7.58
CA ARG A 251 19.67 4.36 -6.55
C ARG A 251 18.67 4.67 -5.44
N ARG A 252 17.40 4.35 -5.65
CA ARG A 252 16.31 4.56 -4.72
C ARG A 252 15.62 3.24 -4.38
N SER A 253 16.41 2.21 -4.18
CA SER A 253 15.99 0.88 -3.75
C SER A 253 16.71 0.49 -2.47
N CYS A 254 16.13 -0.43 -1.70
CA CYS A 254 16.77 -0.98 -0.50
C CYS A 254 17.74 -2.14 -0.80
N ASN A 255 18.18 -2.32 -2.04
CA ASN A 255 19.07 -3.42 -2.41
C ASN A 255 20.49 -3.23 -1.86
N LEU A 256 20.93 -1.99 -1.69
CA LEU A 256 22.26 -1.64 -1.19
C LEU A 256 22.15 -0.70 0.02
N LEU A 257 22.97 -0.91 1.06
CA LEU A 257 23.04 -0.03 2.24
C LEU A 257 23.31 1.44 1.87
N ALA A 258 24.15 1.67 0.85
CA ALA A 258 24.50 3.01 0.39
C ALA A 258 23.29 3.82 -0.13
N ASN A 259 22.17 3.15 -0.41
CA ASN A 259 20.95 3.81 -0.88
C ASN A 259 20.05 4.32 0.25
N ASP A 260 20.23 3.83 1.48
CA ASP A 260 19.26 4.01 2.58
C ASP A 260 19.05 5.48 2.93
N GLU A 261 20.10 6.30 2.80
CA GLU A 261 19.98 7.74 3.04
C GLU A 261 18.85 8.40 2.24
N ASN A 262 18.57 7.88 1.04
CA ASN A 262 17.47 8.36 0.18
C ASN A 262 16.30 7.39 0.14
N ALA A 263 16.56 6.08 0.19
CA ALA A 263 15.53 5.07 0.06
C ALA A 263 14.63 4.96 1.32
N ASP A 264 15.13 5.29 2.51
CA ASP A 264 14.31 5.32 3.73
C ASP A 264 13.46 6.59 3.90
N PHE A 265 13.44 7.49 2.91
CA PHE A 265 12.72 8.77 2.97
C PHE A 265 12.09 9.10 1.60
N SER A 266 10.95 8.47 1.27
CA SER A 266 10.23 8.81 0.03
C SER A 266 9.57 10.17 0.13
N GLU A 267 9.63 10.96 -0.96
CA GLU A 267 9.05 12.31 -0.98
C GLU A 267 7.51 12.26 -0.90
N PRO A 268 6.87 13.14 -0.13
CA PRO A 268 5.41 13.22 -0.05
C PRO A 268 4.77 13.56 -1.39
N TYR A 269 3.62 12.94 -1.69
CA TYR A 269 2.86 13.19 -2.90
C TYR A 269 1.36 13.31 -2.61
N ALA A 270 0.61 13.88 -3.56
CA ALA A 270 -0.82 14.10 -3.42
C ALA A 270 -1.62 13.18 -4.36
N VAL A 271 -2.74 12.64 -3.87
CA VAL A 271 -3.72 11.87 -4.62
C VAL A 271 -5.08 12.59 -4.58
N PRO A 272 -5.56 13.13 -5.70
CA PRO A 272 -6.86 13.80 -5.75
C PRO A 272 -8.02 12.82 -5.46
N LEU A 273 -8.99 13.27 -4.67
CA LEU A 273 -10.25 12.57 -4.41
C LEU A 273 -11.41 13.16 -5.22
N ASP A 274 -11.31 14.45 -5.48
CA ASP A 274 -12.21 15.25 -6.32
C ASP A 274 -11.59 16.63 -6.63
N ALA A 275 -12.38 17.57 -7.11
CA ALA A 275 -11.93 18.94 -7.38
C ALA A 275 -11.44 19.70 -6.15
N HIS A 276 -11.89 19.33 -4.93
CA HIS A 276 -11.67 20.09 -3.70
C HIS A 276 -10.91 19.32 -2.61
N SER A 277 -10.77 18.00 -2.75
CA SER A 277 -10.21 17.13 -1.70
C SER A 277 -9.05 16.30 -2.24
N GLN A 278 -8.06 16.02 -1.40
CA GLN A 278 -6.94 15.12 -1.73
C GLN A 278 -6.40 14.42 -0.50
N PHE A 279 -5.79 13.26 -0.70
CA PHE A 279 -4.83 12.69 0.24
C PHE A 279 -3.45 13.32 0.01
N ILE A 280 -2.68 13.46 1.09
CA ILE A 280 -1.25 13.74 1.07
C ILE A 280 -0.56 12.57 1.76
N VAL A 281 0.18 11.79 1.00
CA VAL A 281 0.90 10.61 1.46
C VAL A 281 2.27 11.02 1.97
N PHE A 282 2.63 10.58 3.16
CA PHE A 282 3.89 10.88 3.85
C PHE A 282 4.59 9.60 4.29
N ASP A 283 5.85 9.44 3.93
CA ASP A 283 6.67 8.29 4.33
C ASP A 283 7.25 8.51 5.74
N SER A 284 6.75 7.74 6.69
CA SER A 284 7.25 7.73 8.07
C SER A 284 7.99 6.43 8.42
N SER A 285 8.34 5.60 7.44
CA SER A 285 8.87 4.25 7.66
C SER A 285 10.13 4.20 8.52
N LYS A 286 10.96 5.25 8.50
CA LYS A 286 12.20 5.37 9.27
C LYS A 286 12.05 6.22 10.54
N ALA A 287 10.83 6.62 10.90
CA ALA A 287 10.60 7.48 12.05
C ALA A 287 11.04 6.82 13.37
N SER A 288 11.84 7.55 14.16
CA SER A 288 12.30 7.10 15.46
C SER A 288 11.20 7.15 16.52
N GLY A 289 11.17 6.16 17.41
CA GLY A 289 10.33 6.23 18.62
C GLY A 289 10.84 7.24 19.67
N LYS A 290 12.05 7.83 19.48
CA LYS A 290 12.63 8.86 20.35
C LYS A 290 12.65 10.21 19.63
N PRO A 291 12.55 11.34 20.35
CA PRO A 291 12.71 12.65 19.74
C PRO A 291 14.04 12.79 19.01
N TYR A 292 14.03 13.43 17.85
CA TYR A 292 15.25 13.81 17.13
C TYR A 292 15.85 15.10 17.74
N ALA A 293 17.17 15.15 17.86
CA ALA A 293 17.87 16.41 18.03
C ALA A 293 17.82 17.23 16.72
N SER A 294 17.86 18.55 16.81
CA SER A 294 17.87 19.41 15.61
C SER A 294 19.09 19.23 14.71
N THR A 295 20.16 18.62 15.23
CA THR A 295 21.39 18.26 14.51
C THR A 295 21.33 16.89 13.86
N ASP A 296 20.28 16.10 14.11
CA ASP A 296 20.10 14.77 13.51
C ASP A 296 19.79 14.92 12.01
N PRO A 297 20.48 14.22 11.10
CA PRO A 297 20.16 14.25 9.67
C PRO A 297 18.71 13.87 9.36
N ALA A 298 18.09 12.95 10.11
CA ALA A 298 16.70 12.57 9.93
C ALA A 298 15.74 13.72 10.29
N PHE A 299 16.10 14.58 11.27
CA PHE A 299 15.32 15.77 11.58
C PHE A 299 15.19 16.69 10.36
N ALA A 300 16.30 16.98 9.70
CA ALA A 300 16.29 17.85 8.51
C ALA A 300 15.47 17.24 7.37
N LYS A 301 15.62 15.93 7.11
CA LYS A 301 14.86 15.23 6.08
C LYS A 301 13.35 15.28 6.33
N TYR A 302 12.90 14.95 7.53
CA TYR A 302 11.47 15.04 7.86
C TYR A 302 10.94 16.49 7.87
N ALA A 303 11.77 17.46 8.27
CA ALA A 303 11.39 18.87 8.17
C ALA A 303 11.20 19.32 6.70
N ASP A 304 12.08 18.86 5.79
CA ASP A 304 11.94 19.14 4.36
C ASP A 304 10.70 18.47 3.76
N GLN A 305 10.45 17.21 4.09
CA GLN A 305 9.22 16.52 3.69
C GLN A 305 7.97 17.24 4.21
N LEU A 306 7.97 17.74 5.46
CA LEU A 306 6.83 18.48 6.01
C LEU A 306 6.62 19.83 5.29
N ARG A 307 7.69 20.47 4.79
CA ARG A 307 7.56 21.63 3.90
C ARG A 307 6.92 21.27 2.55
N VAL A 308 7.22 20.07 2.01
CA VAL A 308 6.52 19.54 0.82
C VAL A 308 5.03 19.34 1.12
N VAL A 309 4.68 18.72 2.25
CA VAL A 309 3.28 18.59 2.71
C VAL A 309 2.59 19.94 2.75
N SER A 310 3.26 20.97 3.30
CA SER A 310 2.71 22.33 3.34
C SER A 310 2.48 22.96 1.95
N ARG A 311 3.35 22.67 0.97
CA ARG A 311 3.14 23.12 -0.42
C ARG A 311 1.96 22.39 -1.06
N LEU A 312 1.90 21.08 -0.91
CA LEU A 312 0.84 20.24 -1.47
C LEU A 312 -0.53 20.59 -0.90
N SER A 313 -0.61 20.90 0.41
CA SER A 313 -1.89 21.22 1.08
C SER A 313 -2.53 22.51 0.55
N LYS A 314 -1.80 23.40 -0.10
CA LYS A 314 -2.35 24.61 -0.72
C LYS A 314 -3.08 24.36 -2.04
N ASN A 315 -2.93 23.17 -2.62
CA ASN A 315 -3.53 22.86 -3.93
C ASN A 315 -5.04 22.56 -3.84
N LYS A 316 -5.52 22.17 -2.65
CA LYS A 316 -6.92 21.81 -2.39
C LYS A 316 -7.36 22.35 -1.02
N PRO A 317 -8.63 22.75 -0.86
CA PRO A 317 -9.13 23.27 0.44
C PRO A 317 -9.29 22.16 1.50
N ASN A 318 -9.42 20.88 1.09
CA ASN A 318 -9.60 19.77 2.03
C ASN A 318 -8.47 18.75 1.84
N ASN A 319 -7.59 18.67 2.82
CA ASN A 319 -6.44 17.77 2.77
C ASN A 319 -6.52 16.75 3.92
N ILE A 320 -6.37 15.48 3.56
CA ILE A 320 -6.27 14.37 4.50
C ILE A 320 -4.82 13.88 4.48
N PHE A 321 -4.13 14.01 5.59
CA PHE A 321 -2.75 13.55 5.74
C PHE A 321 -2.72 12.06 6.05
N LEU A 322 -1.90 11.30 5.32
CA LEU A 322 -1.69 9.88 5.50
C LEU A 322 -0.23 9.62 5.90
N SER A 323 -0.01 9.01 7.05
CA SER A 323 1.29 8.45 7.45
C SER A 323 1.10 7.17 8.24
N HIS A 324 2.04 6.24 8.18
CA HIS A 324 1.92 5.01 8.95
C HIS A 324 1.98 5.27 10.47
N HIS A 325 3.03 5.96 10.93
CA HIS A 325 3.11 6.30 12.36
C HIS A 325 2.14 7.43 12.73
N PRO A 326 1.32 7.26 13.79
CA PRO A 326 0.45 8.31 14.26
C PRO A 326 1.23 9.46 14.89
N LEU A 327 0.77 10.69 14.65
CA LEU A 327 1.27 11.87 15.37
C LEU A 327 0.69 11.93 16.78
N LEU A 328 -0.60 11.66 16.91
CA LEU A 328 -1.33 11.64 18.18
C LEU A 328 -2.17 10.37 18.22
N ALA A 329 -1.93 9.53 19.19
CA ALA A 329 -2.66 8.30 19.46
C ALA A 329 -2.51 7.92 20.93
N VAL A 330 -3.38 7.09 21.46
CA VAL A 330 -3.29 6.54 22.80
C VAL A 330 -3.43 5.03 22.79
N ALA A 331 -2.81 4.38 23.77
CA ALA A 331 -2.97 2.96 24.05
C ALA A 331 -3.05 2.79 25.58
N GLN A 332 -3.45 1.63 26.05
CA GLN A 332 -3.31 1.31 27.47
C GLN A 332 -1.87 0.86 27.77
N ASP A 333 -1.39 1.13 28.97
CA ASP A 333 -0.13 0.57 29.42
C ASP A 333 -0.29 -0.95 29.62
N LYS A 334 0.72 -1.73 29.21
CA LYS A 334 0.69 -3.20 29.33
C LYS A 334 0.68 -3.68 30.79
N ASN A 335 1.24 -2.87 31.70
CA ASN A 335 1.41 -3.21 33.10
C ASN A 335 0.33 -2.58 33.98
N ASP A 336 -0.36 -1.56 33.52
CA ASP A 336 -1.43 -0.86 34.22
C ASP A 336 -2.57 -0.52 33.24
N ARG A 337 -3.65 -1.27 33.32
CA ARG A 337 -4.81 -1.10 32.42
C ARG A 337 -5.58 0.19 32.62
N ASP A 338 -5.40 0.85 33.75
CA ASP A 338 -6.02 2.14 34.06
C ASP A 338 -5.15 3.31 33.56
N ALA A 339 -3.87 3.06 33.25
CA ALA A 339 -2.94 4.05 32.76
C ALA A 339 -2.99 4.17 31.22
N ILE A 340 -3.06 5.40 30.75
CA ILE A 340 -3.01 5.75 29.33
C ILE A 340 -1.53 5.97 28.92
N LYS A 341 -1.12 5.30 27.86
CA LYS A 341 0.17 5.49 27.22
C LYS A 341 -0.02 6.32 25.95
N LEU A 342 0.75 7.38 25.79
CA LEU A 342 0.80 8.11 24.53
C LEU A 342 1.50 7.24 23.46
N ALA A 343 0.78 6.92 22.39
CA ALA A 343 1.22 6.08 21.28
C ALA A 343 1.67 6.89 20.05
N GLY A 344 1.59 8.23 20.10
CA GLY A 344 2.09 9.11 19.06
C GLY A 344 3.61 9.04 18.90
N ASN A 345 4.10 9.11 17.68
CA ASN A 345 5.54 9.00 17.35
C ASN A 345 6.32 10.24 17.79
N LYS A 346 7.18 10.06 18.80
CA LYS A 346 7.96 11.16 19.42
C LYS A 346 8.98 11.79 18.47
N GLY A 347 9.56 11.01 17.56
CA GLY A 347 10.48 11.52 16.54
C GLY A 347 9.78 12.49 15.60
N LEU A 348 8.64 12.09 15.03
CA LEU A 348 7.85 12.99 14.18
C LEU A 348 7.32 14.20 14.96
N GLN A 349 6.83 14.01 16.19
CA GLN A 349 6.38 15.12 17.02
C GLN A 349 7.47 16.18 17.23
N SER A 350 8.72 15.77 17.48
CA SER A 350 9.85 16.73 17.68
C SER A 350 10.11 17.58 16.43
N VAL A 351 10.00 16.99 15.24
CA VAL A 351 10.17 17.74 13.97
C VAL A 351 8.94 18.61 13.69
N PHE A 352 7.74 18.02 13.80
CA PHE A 352 6.49 18.69 13.41
C PHE A 352 6.17 19.85 14.33
N SER A 353 6.44 19.72 15.64
CA SER A 353 6.31 20.83 16.61
C SER A 353 7.24 21.99 16.31
N SER A 354 8.43 21.74 15.75
CA SER A 354 9.38 22.83 15.42
C SER A 354 8.85 23.73 14.30
N LEU A 355 8.04 23.20 13.40
CA LEU A 355 7.44 23.96 12.29
C LEU A 355 6.00 24.40 12.59
N TYR A 356 5.23 23.59 13.30
CA TYR A 356 3.82 23.81 13.60
C TYR A 356 3.51 23.54 15.09
N PRO A 357 4.01 24.38 16.02
CA PRO A 357 3.97 24.10 17.47
C PRO A 357 2.55 24.00 18.04
N LYS A 358 1.55 24.60 17.39
CA LYS A 358 0.16 24.64 17.87
C LYS A 358 -0.72 23.53 17.33
N ARG A 359 -0.30 22.77 16.30
CA ARG A 359 -1.15 21.75 15.68
C ARG A 359 -0.43 20.60 14.98
N LEU A 360 0.89 20.55 15.01
CA LEU A 360 1.77 19.56 14.38
C LEU A 360 1.73 19.54 12.84
N LEU A 361 0.69 19.97 12.19
CA LEU A 361 0.47 19.93 10.75
C LEU A 361 0.13 21.31 10.16
N PRO A 362 0.32 21.54 8.85
CA PRO A 362 -0.11 22.77 8.18
C PRO A 362 -1.60 23.06 8.40
N ALA A 363 -1.97 24.34 8.37
CA ALA A 363 -3.36 24.79 8.65
C ALA A 363 -4.40 24.19 7.69
N ASP A 364 -3.98 23.93 6.45
CA ASP A 364 -4.85 23.41 5.39
C ASP A 364 -5.09 21.87 5.49
N VAL A 365 -4.40 21.18 6.41
CA VAL A 365 -4.66 19.75 6.69
C VAL A 365 -5.82 19.65 7.67
N SER A 366 -6.89 18.94 7.27
CA SER A 366 -8.11 18.84 8.06
C SER A 366 -8.17 17.55 8.90
N ILE A 367 -7.62 16.42 8.40
CA ILE A 367 -7.66 15.11 9.07
C ILE A 367 -6.29 14.45 8.92
N ALA A 368 -5.88 13.67 9.92
CA ALA A 368 -4.73 12.79 9.86
C ALA A 368 -5.17 11.33 10.06
N MET A 369 -4.73 10.43 9.17
CA MET A 369 -5.04 9.01 9.21
C MET A 369 -3.75 8.18 9.25
N HIS A 370 -3.75 7.14 10.09
CA HIS A 370 -2.57 6.39 10.49
C HIS A 370 -2.83 4.89 10.59
N GLY A 371 -1.77 4.08 10.59
CA GLY A 371 -1.73 2.68 11.00
C GLY A 371 -0.90 2.51 12.28
N HIS A 372 -0.01 1.50 12.29
CA HIS A 372 1.03 1.24 13.29
C HIS A 372 0.54 0.75 14.65
N VAL A 373 -0.58 1.23 15.13
CA VAL A 373 -1.20 0.75 16.35
C VAL A 373 -2.37 -0.15 15.95
N HIS A 374 -2.35 -1.41 16.37
CA HIS A 374 -3.19 -2.47 15.81
C HIS A 374 -4.62 -2.46 16.35
N PHE A 375 -5.26 -1.30 16.29
CA PHE A 375 -6.68 -1.13 16.61
C PHE A 375 -7.28 0.06 15.84
N PHE A 376 -8.59 0.22 15.87
CA PHE A 376 -9.28 1.41 15.40
C PHE A 376 -9.33 2.46 16.51
N GLU A 377 -8.97 3.71 16.18
CA GLU A 377 -9.10 4.85 17.09
C GLU A 377 -9.50 6.12 16.33
N SER A 378 -10.39 6.91 16.91
CA SER A 378 -10.73 8.26 16.45
C SER A 378 -10.63 9.23 17.62
N ILE A 379 -9.74 10.22 17.50
CA ILE A 379 -9.58 11.30 18.49
C ILE A 379 -9.90 12.62 17.82
N SER A 380 -10.83 13.37 18.37
CA SER A 380 -11.12 14.76 17.98
C SER A 380 -10.68 15.72 19.07
N PHE A 381 -10.17 16.88 18.70
CA PHE A 381 -9.57 17.84 19.62
C PHE A 381 -10.41 19.13 19.71
N ALA A 382 -10.48 19.73 20.89
CA ALA A 382 -11.13 21.03 21.12
C ALA A 382 -10.36 22.19 20.46
N GLY A 383 -9.02 22.04 20.36
CA GLY A 383 -8.11 23.00 19.77
C GLY A 383 -8.00 22.89 18.24
N PRO A 384 -6.97 23.51 17.64
CA PRO A 384 -6.79 23.55 16.18
C PRO A 384 -6.20 22.25 15.59
N HIS A 385 -5.87 21.25 16.39
CA HIS A 385 -5.34 19.99 15.90
C HIS A 385 -6.37 19.27 15.01
N PRO A 386 -5.96 18.74 13.85
CA PRO A 386 -6.84 17.90 13.04
C PRO A 386 -7.17 16.61 13.80
N ALA A 387 -8.37 16.09 13.60
CA ALA A 387 -8.75 14.80 14.15
C ALA A 387 -7.75 13.73 13.69
N SER A 388 -7.34 12.85 14.62
CA SER A 388 -6.42 11.76 14.40
C SER A 388 -7.20 10.44 14.36
N LEU A 389 -7.01 9.66 13.28
CA LEU A 389 -7.66 8.37 13.06
C LEU A 389 -6.57 7.30 12.92
N VAL A 390 -6.64 6.24 13.73
CA VAL A 390 -5.79 5.05 13.59
C VAL A 390 -6.65 3.92 13.03
N LEU A 391 -6.13 3.18 12.05
CA LEU A 391 -6.85 2.19 11.24
C LEU A 391 -6.05 0.88 11.12
N GLY A 392 -5.29 0.52 12.17
CA GLY A 392 -4.29 -0.56 12.17
C GLY A 392 -4.84 -1.95 12.51
N ASN A 393 -6.16 -2.17 12.45
CA ASN A 393 -6.79 -3.41 12.90
C ASN A 393 -7.10 -4.41 11.78
N ALA A 394 -6.40 -4.35 10.63
CA ALA A 394 -6.79 -5.16 9.47
C ALA A 394 -6.11 -6.53 9.34
N GLY A 395 -5.45 -7.04 10.39
CA GLY A 395 -4.91 -8.41 10.34
C GLY A 395 -3.81 -8.73 11.33
N SER A 396 -2.82 -7.86 11.52
CA SER A 396 -1.75 -8.11 12.49
C SER A 396 -2.28 -8.13 13.92
N SER A 397 -1.74 -9.04 14.74
CA SER A 397 -2.22 -9.26 16.11
C SER A 397 -2.28 -7.98 16.93
N ASN A 398 -3.37 -7.82 17.64
CA ASN A 398 -3.57 -6.73 18.59
C ASN A 398 -2.65 -6.92 19.81
N GLU A 399 -1.73 -5.99 20.02
CA GLU A 399 -0.76 -6.07 21.11
C GLU A 399 -1.21 -5.40 22.39
N GLY A 400 -2.32 -4.75 22.38
CA GLY A 400 -2.72 -3.92 23.49
C GLY A 400 -4.21 -3.86 23.74
N HIS A 401 -4.52 -3.42 24.92
CA HIS A 401 -5.86 -3.00 25.24
C HIS A 401 -6.05 -1.56 24.75
N VAL A 402 -7.22 -1.30 24.21
CA VAL A 402 -7.62 0.04 23.79
C VAL A 402 -8.35 0.68 24.95
N PRO A 403 -8.04 1.93 25.31
CA PRO A 403 -8.87 2.65 26.26
C PRO A 403 -10.32 2.67 25.76
N THR A 404 -11.27 2.26 26.57
CA THR A 404 -12.69 2.27 26.19
C THR A 404 -13.26 3.68 26.16
N SER A 405 -12.63 4.61 26.87
CA SER A 405 -12.97 6.03 26.90
C SER A 405 -11.75 6.88 27.27
N LEU A 406 -11.73 8.10 26.80
CA LEU A 406 -10.85 9.15 27.29
C LEU A 406 -11.70 10.27 27.88
N SER A 407 -11.28 10.81 29.01
CA SER A 407 -11.95 11.98 29.60
C SER A 407 -11.79 13.17 28.65
N ALA A 408 -12.90 13.87 28.40
CA ALA A 408 -12.84 15.17 27.75
C ALA A 408 -11.94 16.12 28.55
N GLY A 409 -11.07 16.87 27.86
CA GLY A 409 -10.08 17.72 28.52
C GLY A 409 -8.73 17.07 28.75
N THR A 410 -8.54 15.74 28.47
CA THR A 410 -7.22 15.11 28.47
C THR A 410 -6.33 15.75 27.41
N GLU A 411 -5.13 16.18 27.76
CA GLU A 411 -4.17 16.79 26.84
C GLU A 411 -3.12 15.75 26.44
N LEU A 412 -3.06 15.42 25.13
CA LEU A 412 -2.13 14.40 24.59
C LEU A 412 -0.81 14.99 24.09
N HIS A 413 -0.81 16.29 23.76
CA HIS A 413 0.32 17.10 23.32
C HIS A 413 -0.06 18.55 23.57
N PRO A 414 0.87 19.51 23.75
CA PRO A 414 0.53 20.91 23.97
C PRO A 414 -0.53 21.45 23.02
N GLY A 415 -1.70 21.81 23.53
CA GLY A 415 -2.88 22.26 22.80
C GLY A 415 -3.75 21.17 22.18
N ALA A 416 -3.35 19.89 22.23
CA ALA A 416 -4.14 18.74 21.75
C ALA A 416 -5.07 18.21 22.85
N VAL A 417 -6.07 19.01 23.19
CA VAL A 417 -7.08 18.68 24.22
C VAL A 417 -8.18 17.83 23.61
N VAL A 418 -8.39 16.63 24.14
CA VAL A 418 -9.41 15.67 23.67
C VAL A 418 -10.80 16.24 23.86
N GLN A 419 -11.62 16.20 22.81
CA GLN A 419 -13.04 16.59 22.80
C GLN A 419 -13.96 15.39 22.58
N ASP A 420 -13.60 14.48 21.67
CA ASP A 420 -14.36 13.27 21.34
C ASP A 420 -13.38 12.12 21.13
N TYR A 421 -13.76 10.93 21.59
CA TYR A 421 -12.95 9.74 21.51
C TYR A 421 -13.80 8.51 21.25
N ALA A 422 -13.34 7.66 20.33
CA ALA A 422 -13.90 6.33 20.10
C ALA A 422 -12.80 5.37 19.67
N ALA A 423 -12.85 4.13 20.13
CA ALA A 423 -11.91 3.09 19.73
C ALA A 423 -12.53 1.70 19.73
N ARG A 424 -11.92 0.79 18.97
CA ARG A 424 -12.29 -0.62 18.82
C ARG A 424 -11.04 -1.48 18.70
N ALA A 425 -11.04 -2.59 19.44
CA ALA A 425 -9.94 -3.55 19.42
C ALA A 425 -10.17 -4.71 18.43
N GLU A 426 -11.39 -4.89 17.95
CA GLU A 426 -11.76 -5.96 17.03
C GLU A 426 -11.05 -5.80 15.69
N PHE A 427 -10.72 -6.91 15.05
CA PHE A 427 -10.26 -6.92 13.68
C PHE A 427 -11.32 -6.35 12.74
N GLY A 428 -10.88 -5.52 11.78
CA GLY A 428 -11.81 -4.87 10.89
C GLY A 428 -11.16 -4.01 9.84
N PHE A 429 -11.97 -3.15 9.24
CA PHE A 429 -11.57 -2.18 8.24
C PHE A 429 -12.55 -1.01 8.24
N ALA A 430 -12.16 0.12 7.68
CA ALA A 430 -13.06 1.27 7.59
C ALA A 430 -13.39 1.63 6.14
N THR A 431 -14.53 2.31 5.94
CA THR A 431 -14.80 3.08 4.73
C THR A 431 -14.84 4.56 5.03
N LEU A 432 -14.39 5.36 4.06
CA LEU A 432 -14.56 6.80 4.04
C LEU A 432 -15.52 7.12 2.87
N ASP A 433 -16.77 7.39 3.22
CA ASP A 433 -17.83 7.64 2.25
C ASP A 433 -18.11 9.14 2.13
N ARG A 434 -18.28 9.62 0.88
CA ARG A 434 -18.70 11.00 0.62
C ARG A 434 -20.15 11.21 1.02
N ILE A 435 -20.45 12.28 1.75
CA ILE A 435 -21.84 12.66 2.06
C ILE A 435 -22.40 13.45 0.88
N LYS A 436 -23.29 12.82 0.10
CA LYS A 436 -23.92 13.44 -1.07
C LYS A 436 -24.77 14.65 -0.72
N GLY A 437 -24.75 15.67 -1.58
CA GLY A 437 -25.57 16.88 -1.41
C GLY A 437 -25.11 17.81 -0.30
N GLN A 438 -23.94 17.58 0.30
CA GLN A 438 -23.35 18.44 1.33
C GLN A 438 -22.08 19.15 0.84
N ALA A 439 -21.66 20.15 1.62
CA ALA A 439 -20.43 20.88 1.34
C ALA A 439 -19.21 19.93 1.23
N THR A 440 -18.25 20.28 0.40
CA THR A 440 -16.99 19.54 0.24
C THR A 440 -16.23 19.45 1.59
N GLY A 441 -15.48 18.35 1.80
CA GLY A 441 -14.76 18.13 3.06
C GLY A 441 -15.59 17.52 4.19
N ARG A 442 -16.80 17.02 3.89
CA ARG A 442 -17.62 16.25 4.82
C ARG A 442 -17.64 14.79 4.41
N TRP A 443 -17.29 13.93 5.38
CA TRP A 443 -17.15 12.50 5.16
C TRP A 443 -17.88 11.71 6.24
N LEU A 444 -18.32 10.52 5.86
CA LEU A 444 -18.80 9.51 6.78
C LEU A 444 -17.78 8.39 6.85
N LEU A 445 -17.12 8.22 7.96
CA LEU A 445 -16.27 7.05 8.20
C LEU A 445 -17.09 5.99 8.92
N THR A 446 -17.06 4.77 8.40
CA THR A 446 -17.73 3.63 9.05
C THR A 446 -16.68 2.55 9.28
N GLU A 447 -16.51 2.16 10.54
CA GLU A 447 -15.71 1.00 10.93
C GLU A 447 -16.58 -0.26 10.86
N TYR A 448 -16.01 -1.32 10.25
CA TYR A 448 -16.65 -2.62 10.07
C TYR A 448 -15.82 -3.71 10.74
N SER A 449 -16.50 -4.73 11.24
CA SER A 449 -15.83 -5.99 11.63
C SER A 449 -15.21 -6.69 10.41
N GLU A 450 -14.42 -7.72 10.64
CA GLU A 450 -13.86 -8.61 9.62
C GLU A 450 -14.94 -9.22 8.70
N LEU A 451 -16.18 -9.37 9.18
CA LEU A 451 -17.33 -9.89 8.44
C LEU A 451 -18.10 -8.80 7.67
N GLY A 452 -17.67 -7.54 7.72
CA GLY A 452 -18.36 -6.42 7.07
C GLY A 452 -19.60 -5.92 7.82
N ILE A 453 -19.72 -6.22 9.11
CA ILE A 453 -20.79 -5.69 9.97
C ILE A 453 -20.36 -4.32 10.48
N PRO A 454 -21.15 -3.24 10.29
CA PRO A 454 -20.80 -1.91 10.77
C PRO A 454 -20.83 -1.86 12.31
N LEU A 455 -19.70 -1.46 12.93
CA LEU A 455 -19.50 -1.41 14.36
C LEU A 455 -19.63 0.03 14.91
N LEU A 456 -19.09 1.00 14.16
CA LEU A 456 -19.00 2.39 14.58
C LEU A 456 -19.10 3.31 13.38
N ARG A 457 -19.68 4.49 13.56
CA ARG A 457 -19.81 5.50 12.51
C ARG A 457 -19.38 6.85 13.01
N CYS A 458 -18.46 7.49 12.26
CA CYS A 458 -17.96 8.83 12.57
C CYS A 458 -18.35 9.81 11.47
N THR A 459 -18.97 10.93 11.83
CA THR A 459 -19.15 12.08 10.94
C THR A 459 -17.92 12.97 11.05
N ILE A 460 -17.26 13.20 9.92
CA ILE A 460 -16.09 14.08 9.81
C ILE A 460 -16.54 15.39 9.17
N THR A 461 -16.25 16.52 9.80
CA THR A 461 -16.56 17.86 9.29
C THR A 461 -15.40 18.79 9.60
N GLY A 462 -14.71 19.25 8.53
CA GLY A 462 -13.48 20.02 8.70
C GLY A 462 -12.42 19.21 9.45
N ASP A 463 -11.92 19.76 10.54
CA ASP A 463 -10.89 19.16 11.40
C ASP A 463 -11.45 18.35 12.59
N LYS A 464 -12.76 18.08 12.61
CA LYS A 464 -13.44 17.37 13.72
C LYS A 464 -14.01 16.03 13.27
N SER A 465 -13.95 15.05 14.16
CA SER A 465 -14.61 13.75 14.07
C SER A 465 -15.55 13.56 15.24
N ARG A 466 -16.75 13.04 15.00
CA ARG A 466 -17.71 12.64 16.04
C ARG A 466 -18.25 11.25 15.72
N CYS A 467 -18.06 10.33 16.66
CA CYS A 467 -18.38 8.92 16.47
C CYS A 467 -19.58 8.47 17.30
N THR A 468 -20.32 7.48 16.77
CA THR A 468 -21.43 6.79 17.44
C THR A 468 -21.34 5.29 17.22
N ASN A 469 -21.55 4.50 18.27
CA ASN A 469 -21.62 3.05 18.19
C ASN A 469 -22.87 2.60 17.44
N MET A 470 -22.72 1.55 16.62
CA MET A 470 -23.81 0.94 15.84
C MET A 470 -24.44 -0.27 16.55
N ASP A 471 -23.76 -0.85 17.54
CA ASP A 471 -24.15 -2.10 18.23
C ASP A 471 -25.40 -1.96 19.15
N LYS A 472 -26.01 -0.80 19.20
CA LYS A 472 -27.15 -0.50 20.11
C LYS A 472 -28.48 -0.32 19.34
N ARG A 473 -28.74 -1.18 18.36
CA ARG A 473 -30.10 -1.24 17.79
C ARG A 473 -30.64 -2.66 17.79
#